data_f6a2fea0beb18aea569967928a7407ea
#
_entry.id   f6a2fea0beb18aea569967928a7407ea
#
_cell.length_a   1.000
_cell.length_b   1.000
_cell.length_c   1.000
_cell.angle_alpha   90.00
_cell.angle_beta   90.00
_cell.angle_gamma   90.00
#
_symmetry.space_group_name_H-M   'P 1'
#
loop_
_entity.id
_entity.type
_entity.pdbx_description
1 polymer ?
#
loop_
_entity_poly.entity_id
_entity_poly.type
_entity_poly.pdbx_seq_one_letter_code
_entity_poly.pdbx_strand_id
1 'polypeptide(L)'
;LGITGFIDDYLKHVRKCSKGLTATAKFTSQIVLASILGVILFLSPENSTSLDIPLLKNISLELGIFYILFVILVITGTSNAVNLTDGLDGLAIGNVIMVAFTLSVLSYVSGNMNLSRYLLIPYIPDSGELTIFCTSILGAGLGFLWFNCYPASIFMGDVGSLALGGALGTIALLIKKELLLVIMGGVFVLEALSVILQVASFRLSKKRIFKIAPLHHHLQFLGWPENKVIVRFWIIASLLALLTIVTLKIR
;
A
#
# COMPACT_ATOMS: atom_id res chain seq x y z
N LEU A 1 11.87 1.14 -6.42
CA LEU A 1 10.82 0.20 -6.80
C LEU A 1 10.31 0.50 -8.23
N GLY A 2 10.07 1.77 -8.59
CA GLY A 2 9.69 2.15 -9.95
C GLY A 2 10.68 1.69 -11.03
N ILE A 3 12.00 1.78 -10.75
CA ILE A 3 13.03 1.27 -11.66
C ILE A 3 12.90 -0.25 -11.84
N THR A 4 12.62 -0.98 -10.77
CA THR A 4 12.40 -2.44 -10.84
C THR A 4 11.21 -2.77 -11.73
N GLY A 5 10.09 -2.03 -11.54
CA GLY A 5 8.90 -2.15 -12.40
C GLY A 5 9.21 -1.78 -13.86
N PHE A 6 9.95 -0.68 -14.08
CA PHE A 6 10.33 -0.26 -15.42
C PHE A 6 11.15 -1.33 -16.16
N ILE A 7 12.11 -1.94 -15.49
CA ILE A 7 12.91 -3.03 -16.09
C ILE A 7 12.01 -4.22 -16.44
N ASP A 8 11.07 -4.57 -15.57
CA ASP A 8 10.13 -5.67 -15.81
C ASP A 8 9.24 -5.40 -17.03
N ASP A 9 8.60 -4.23 -17.07
CA ASP A 9 7.72 -3.82 -18.16
C ASP A 9 8.51 -3.65 -19.48
N TYR A 10 9.72 -3.10 -19.44
CA TYR A 10 10.60 -2.97 -20.60
C TYR A 10 10.96 -4.35 -21.21
N LEU A 11 11.29 -5.31 -20.35
CA LEU A 11 11.59 -6.68 -20.82
C LEU A 11 10.36 -7.34 -21.45
N LYS A 12 9.17 -7.13 -20.88
CA LYS A 12 7.92 -7.69 -21.39
C LYS A 12 7.52 -7.08 -22.74
N HIS A 13 7.53 -5.73 -22.83
CA HIS A 13 6.93 -5.03 -23.96
C HIS A 13 7.92 -4.74 -25.09
N VAL A 14 9.15 -4.32 -24.77
CA VAL A 14 10.15 -3.94 -25.78
C VAL A 14 10.96 -5.14 -26.26
N ARG A 15 11.46 -5.96 -25.31
CA ARG A 15 12.21 -7.16 -25.67
C ARG A 15 11.34 -8.38 -25.94
N LYS A 16 10.01 -8.26 -25.82
CA LYS A 16 9.05 -9.35 -26.06
C LYS A 16 9.36 -10.60 -25.25
N CYS A 17 10.03 -10.44 -24.11
CA CYS A 17 10.31 -11.52 -23.19
C CYS A 17 9.08 -11.76 -22.32
N SER A 18 8.25 -12.72 -22.68
CA SER A 18 6.92 -12.97 -22.06
C SER A 18 6.96 -13.16 -20.54
N LYS A 19 8.11 -13.49 -19.96
CA LYS A 19 8.28 -13.70 -18.52
C LYS A 19 8.74 -12.45 -17.75
N GLY A 20 9.21 -11.39 -18.45
CA GLY A 20 9.79 -10.22 -17.78
C GLY A 20 10.96 -10.59 -16.83
N LEU A 21 11.05 -9.89 -15.69
CA LEU A 21 11.94 -10.28 -14.61
C LEU A 21 11.43 -11.56 -13.92
N THR A 22 12.35 -12.40 -13.45
CA THR A 22 11.96 -13.54 -12.62
C THR A 22 11.36 -13.03 -11.30
N ALA A 23 10.36 -13.76 -10.77
CA ALA A 23 9.73 -13.39 -9.48
C ALA A 23 10.77 -13.24 -8.36
N THR A 24 11.81 -14.09 -8.36
CA THR A 24 12.92 -14.02 -7.41
C THR A 24 13.73 -12.73 -7.57
N ALA A 25 14.10 -12.34 -8.79
CA ALA A 25 14.85 -11.11 -9.03
C ALA A 25 14.06 -9.87 -8.61
N LYS A 26 12.76 -9.84 -8.94
CA LYS A 26 11.85 -8.77 -8.53
C LYS A 26 11.75 -8.65 -7.00
N PHE A 27 11.52 -9.77 -6.32
CA PHE A 27 11.40 -9.82 -4.87
C PHE A 27 12.72 -9.47 -4.17
N THR A 28 13.87 -9.97 -4.68
CA THR A 28 15.20 -9.65 -4.13
C THR A 28 15.51 -8.15 -4.26
N SER A 29 15.21 -7.53 -5.41
CA SER A 29 15.41 -6.08 -5.57
C SER A 29 14.56 -5.25 -4.59
N GLN A 30 13.32 -5.67 -4.33
CA GLN A 30 12.46 -5.03 -3.33
C GLN A 30 13.05 -5.17 -1.92
N ILE A 31 13.52 -6.36 -1.54
CA ILE A 31 14.16 -6.61 -0.24
C ILE A 31 15.40 -5.73 -0.06
N VAL A 32 16.27 -5.66 -1.07
CA VAL A 32 17.50 -4.85 -1.01
C VAL A 32 17.16 -3.37 -0.78
N LEU A 33 16.25 -2.81 -1.58
CA LEU A 33 15.84 -1.41 -1.45
C LEU A 33 15.16 -1.14 -0.11
N ALA A 34 14.29 -2.04 0.35
CA ALA A 34 13.63 -1.93 1.64
C ALA A 34 14.62 -2.07 2.81
N SER A 35 15.64 -2.91 2.68
CA SER A 35 16.72 -3.04 3.68
C SER A 35 17.54 -1.75 3.80
N ILE A 36 17.88 -1.12 2.68
CA ILE A 36 18.58 0.17 2.68
C ILE A 36 17.74 1.21 3.42
N LEU A 37 16.45 1.32 3.10
CA LEU A 37 15.55 2.23 3.80
C LEU A 37 15.46 1.89 5.30
N GLY A 38 15.31 0.60 5.64
CA GLY A 38 15.25 0.14 7.03
C GLY A 38 16.49 0.50 7.84
N VAL A 39 17.68 0.37 7.25
CA VAL A 39 18.94 0.78 7.89
C VAL A 39 19.00 2.30 8.06
N ILE A 40 18.60 3.07 7.04
CA ILE A 40 18.56 4.54 7.14
C ILE A 40 17.62 4.97 8.28
N LEU A 41 16.42 4.41 8.34
CA LEU A 41 15.44 4.73 9.38
C LEU A 41 15.89 4.29 10.77
N PHE A 42 16.59 3.15 10.88
CA PHE A 42 17.14 2.65 12.13
C PHE A 42 18.28 3.51 12.68
N LEU A 43 19.14 4.03 11.80
CA LEU A 43 20.27 4.87 12.16
C LEU A 43 19.90 6.35 12.38
N SER A 44 18.71 6.77 11.93
CA SER A 44 18.26 8.15 12.07
C SER A 44 17.88 8.44 13.53
N PRO A 45 18.54 9.40 14.21
CA PRO A 45 18.27 9.69 15.63
C PRO A 45 16.86 10.25 15.87
N GLU A 46 16.23 10.80 14.86
CA GLU A 46 14.87 11.35 14.91
C GLU A 46 13.78 10.27 14.78
N ASN A 47 14.14 9.07 14.31
CA ASN A 47 13.21 7.97 14.15
C ASN A 47 13.26 7.03 15.36
N SER A 48 12.14 6.91 16.05
CA SER A 48 11.95 5.84 17.03
C SER A 48 11.81 4.48 16.33
N THR A 49 12.38 3.42 16.92
CA THR A 49 12.17 2.03 16.49
C THR A 49 10.90 1.43 17.11
N SER A 50 10.10 2.24 17.77
CA SER A 50 8.84 1.83 18.37
C SER A 50 7.72 1.75 17.34
N LEU A 51 6.83 0.79 17.54
CA LEU A 51 5.60 0.59 16.78
C LEU A 51 4.41 1.04 17.64
N ASP A 52 3.69 2.04 17.19
CA ASP A 52 2.49 2.53 17.86
C ASP A 52 1.31 1.60 17.59
N ILE A 53 0.67 1.10 18.64
CA ILE A 53 -0.53 0.26 18.51
C ILE A 53 -1.77 1.15 18.37
N PRO A 54 -2.50 1.10 17.25
CA PRO A 54 -3.73 1.85 17.07
C PRO A 54 -4.75 1.53 18.18
N LEU A 55 -5.54 2.53 18.58
CA LEU A 55 -6.59 2.43 19.60
C LEU A 55 -6.11 2.21 21.05
N LEU A 56 -4.83 1.89 21.28
CA LEU A 56 -4.27 1.76 22.63
C LEU A 56 -3.39 2.97 22.94
N LYS A 57 -3.79 3.75 23.95
CA LYS A 57 -3.02 4.93 24.39
C LYS A 57 -1.72 4.48 25.06
N ASN A 58 -0.62 5.14 24.68
CA ASN A 58 0.69 5.01 25.32
C ASN A 58 1.28 3.58 25.31
N ILE A 59 0.78 2.69 24.45
CA ILE A 59 1.39 1.37 24.25
C ILE A 59 2.15 1.39 22.94
N SER A 60 3.47 1.38 23.03
CA SER A 60 4.39 1.21 21.93
C SER A 60 5.23 -0.04 22.14
N LEU A 61 5.46 -0.78 21.07
CA LEU A 61 6.31 -1.97 21.06
C LEU A 61 7.69 -1.58 20.50
N GLU A 62 8.71 -1.63 21.34
CA GLU A 62 10.10 -1.41 20.93
C GLU A 62 10.61 -2.60 20.13
N LEU A 63 10.87 -2.40 18.84
CA LEU A 63 11.36 -3.46 17.95
C LEU A 63 12.89 -3.53 17.91
N GLY A 64 13.60 -2.46 18.27
CA GLY A 64 15.05 -2.40 18.16
C GLY A 64 15.52 -2.78 16.74
N ILE A 65 16.50 -3.70 16.63
CA ILE A 65 17.04 -4.13 15.33
C ILE A 65 16.00 -4.83 14.44
N PHE A 66 14.96 -5.45 15.02
CA PHE A 66 13.87 -6.07 14.27
C PHE A 66 13.04 -5.07 13.49
N TYR A 67 13.18 -3.76 13.78
CA TYR A 67 12.56 -2.71 13.00
C TYR A 67 12.95 -2.75 11.52
N ILE A 68 14.21 -3.12 11.21
CA ILE A 68 14.66 -3.27 9.82
C ILE A 68 13.86 -4.36 9.10
N LEU A 69 13.65 -5.52 9.75
CA LEU A 69 12.85 -6.60 9.19
C LEU A 69 11.39 -6.18 8.99
N PHE A 70 10.86 -5.41 9.93
CA PHE A 70 9.51 -4.86 9.85
C PHE A 70 9.36 -3.88 8.66
N VAL A 71 10.33 -2.99 8.44
CA VAL A 71 10.36 -2.09 7.27
C VAL A 71 10.38 -2.89 5.97
N ILE A 72 11.19 -3.94 5.88
CA ILE A 72 11.23 -4.83 4.71
C ILE A 72 9.84 -5.42 4.46
N LEU A 73 9.18 -5.91 5.49
CA LEU A 73 7.85 -6.50 5.39
C LEU A 73 6.80 -5.47 4.94
N VAL A 74 6.82 -4.26 5.49
CA VAL A 74 5.89 -3.18 5.10
C VAL A 74 6.09 -2.80 3.64
N ILE A 75 7.33 -2.49 3.23
CA ILE A 75 7.61 -2.02 1.86
C ILE A 75 7.35 -3.11 0.82
N THR A 76 7.82 -4.34 1.05
CA THR A 76 7.58 -5.44 0.11
C THR A 76 6.10 -5.83 0.09
N GLY A 77 5.46 -5.83 1.26
CA GLY A 77 4.03 -6.14 1.39
C GLY A 77 3.15 -5.14 0.64
N THR A 78 3.33 -3.84 0.89
CA THR A 78 2.52 -2.79 0.24
C THR A 78 2.78 -2.71 -1.25
N SER A 79 4.05 -2.77 -1.68
CA SER A 79 4.42 -2.74 -3.09
C SER A 79 3.76 -3.89 -3.87
N ASN A 80 3.85 -5.12 -3.36
CA ASN A 80 3.24 -6.25 -4.03
C ASN A 80 1.71 -6.28 -3.88
N ALA A 81 1.14 -5.79 -2.79
CA ALA A 81 -0.31 -5.73 -2.61
C ALA A 81 -0.98 -4.77 -3.61
N VAL A 82 -0.38 -3.59 -3.84
CA VAL A 82 -0.84 -2.66 -4.88
C VAL A 82 -0.70 -3.28 -6.27
N ASN A 83 0.44 -3.93 -6.55
CA ASN A 83 0.66 -4.59 -7.84
C ASN A 83 -0.33 -5.74 -8.09
N LEU A 84 -0.65 -6.55 -7.08
CA LEU A 84 -1.67 -7.60 -7.20
C LEU A 84 -3.09 -7.06 -7.41
N THR A 85 -3.36 -5.84 -6.94
CA THR A 85 -4.68 -5.19 -7.10
C THR A 85 -4.84 -4.54 -8.48
N ASP A 86 -3.73 -4.33 -9.21
CA ASP A 86 -3.73 -3.73 -10.55
C ASP A 86 -4.14 -4.74 -11.64
N GLY A 87 -5.28 -5.38 -11.43
CA GLY A 87 -5.83 -6.39 -12.34
C GLY A 87 -7.11 -5.97 -13.06
N LEU A 88 -7.72 -4.84 -12.68
CA LEU A 88 -8.92 -4.26 -13.31
C LEU A 88 -8.75 -2.76 -13.50
N ASP A 89 -9.38 -2.23 -14.55
CA ASP A 89 -9.31 -0.82 -14.94
C ASP A 89 -9.71 0.12 -13.79
N GLY A 90 -8.76 0.96 -13.33
CA GLY A 90 -9.01 1.92 -12.26
C GLY A 90 -9.08 1.35 -10.85
N LEU A 91 -9.01 0.03 -10.66
CA LEU A 91 -9.14 -0.58 -9.34
C LEU A 91 -7.98 -0.17 -8.43
N ALA A 92 -6.74 -0.37 -8.84
CA ALA A 92 -5.57 -0.08 -8.04
C ALA A 92 -5.44 1.42 -7.76
N ILE A 93 -5.51 2.26 -8.79
CA ILE A 93 -5.32 3.71 -8.62
C ILE A 93 -6.43 4.34 -7.78
N GLY A 94 -7.69 3.91 -7.93
CA GLY A 94 -8.78 4.41 -7.09
C GLY A 94 -8.55 4.11 -5.60
N ASN A 95 -8.08 2.91 -5.27
CA ASN A 95 -7.72 2.56 -3.89
C ASN A 95 -6.47 3.35 -3.42
N VAL A 96 -5.46 3.55 -4.28
CA VAL A 96 -4.28 4.41 -3.97
C VAL A 96 -4.70 5.82 -3.61
N ILE A 97 -5.64 6.42 -4.35
CA ILE A 97 -6.18 7.76 -4.07
C ILE A 97 -6.77 7.83 -2.65
N MET A 98 -7.56 6.83 -2.22
CA MET A 98 -8.16 6.81 -0.89
C MET A 98 -7.10 6.67 0.22
N VAL A 99 -6.10 5.83 0.02
CA VAL A 99 -4.99 5.68 0.98
C VAL A 99 -4.13 6.94 1.02
N ALA A 100 -3.78 7.54 -0.12
CA ALA A 100 -3.00 8.76 -0.21
C ALA A 100 -3.74 9.95 0.45
N PHE A 101 -5.05 10.07 0.25
CA PHE A 101 -5.89 11.03 0.96
C PHE A 101 -5.80 10.84 2.48
N THR A 102 -5.96 9.62 2.96
CA THR A 102 -5.88 9.33 4.39
C THR A 102 -4.49 9.64 4.96
N LEU A 103 -3.43 9.22 4.27
CA LEU A 103 -2.06 9.52 4.67
C LEU A 103 -1.77 11.04 4.66
N SER A 104 -2.36 11.80 3.72
CA SER A 104 -2.20 13.25 3.71
C SER A 104 -2.80 13.91 4.97
N VAL A 105 -3.99 13.46 5.38
CA VAL A 105 -4.62 13.93 6.61
C VAL A 105 -3.79 13.55 7.83
N LEU A 106 -3.34 12.30 7.91
CA LEU A 106 -2.53 11.80 9.03
C LEU A 106 -1.18 12.54 9.13
N SER A 107 -0.51 12.78 8.01
CA SER A 107 0.75 13.53 7.94
C SER A 107 0.58 14.96 8.43
N TYR A 108 -0.47 15.64 7.94
CA TYR A 108 -0.78 17.00 8.35
C TYR A 108 -1.04 17.11 9.85
N VAL A 109 -1.86 16.21 10.38
CA VAL A 109 -2.23 16.20 11.80
C VAL A 109 -1.03 15.85 12.69
N SER A 110 -0.21 14.88 12.31
CA SER A 110 1.00 14.51 13.07
C SER A 110 2.08 15.60 13.02
N GLY A 111 2.15 16.37 11.92
CA GLY A 111 3.10 17.49 11.78
C GLY A 111 2.63 18.80 12.43
N ASN A 112 1.39 18.86 12.93
CA ASN A 112 0.86 20.06 13.58
C ASN A 112 0.81 19.87 15.09
N MET A 113 1.61 20.62 15.85
CA MET A 113 1.73 20.50 17.31
C MET A 113 0.39 20.69 18.05
N ASN A 114 -0.47 21.61 17.59
CA ASN A 114 -1.76 21.88 18.23
C ASN A 114 -2.75 20.73 17.99
N LEU A 115 -2.80 20.23 16.75
CA LEU A 115 -3.69 19.11 16.38
C LEU A 115 -3.23 17.79 16.99
N SER A 116 -1.93 17.50 16.97
CA SER A 116 -1.39 16.29 17.58
C SER A 116 -1.66 16.23 19.08
N ARG A 117 -1.46 17.35 19.79
CA ARG A 117 -1.78 17.48 21.22
C ARG A 117 -3.29 17.32 21.47
N TYR A 118 -4.15 17.95 20.68
CA TYR A 118 -5.59 17.84 20.82
C TYR A 118 -6.10 16.40 20.59
N LEU A 119 -5.51 15.70 19.63
CA LEU A 119 -5.88 14.33 19.27
C LEU A 119 -5.11 13.27 20.09
N LEU A 120 -4.18 13.69 20.95
CA LEU A 120 -3.35 12.80 21.77
C LEU A 120 -2.55 11.78 20.95
N ILE A 121 -2.02 12.22 19.81
CA ILE A 121 -1.14 11.44 18.94
C ILE A 121 0.29 11.99 19.02
N PRO A 122 1.31 11.17 18.73
CA PRO A 122 2.68 11.66 18.67
C PRO A 122 2.85 12.80 17.67
N TYR A 123 3.49 13.89 18.13
CA TYR A 123 3.94 14.95 17.22
C TYR A 123 5.21 14.49 16.52
N ILE A 124 5.22 14.54 15.20
CA ILE A 124 6.37 14.18 14.36
C ILE A 124 6.77 15.44 13.59
N PRO A 125 7.92 16.06 13.94
CA PRO A 125 8.43 17.23 13.23
C PRO A 125 8.52 16.93 11.72
N ASP A 126 8.28 17.95 10.91
CA ASP A 126 8.38 17.93 9.45
C ASP A 126 7.47 16.94 8.71
N SER A 127 6.70 16.12 9.43
CA SER A 127 5.75 15.20 8.77
C SER A 127 4.65 15.96 8.00
N GLY A 128 4.43 17.24 8.30
CA GLY A 128 3.56 18.11 7.53
C GLY A 128 3.97 18.25 6.05
N GLU A 129 5.26 18.20 5.75
CA GLU A 129 5.76 18.25 4.37
C GLU A 129 5.36 17.01 3.55
N LEU A 130 5.21 15.87 4.20
CA LEU A 130 4.70 14.65 3.55
C LEU A 130 3.26 14.81 3.05
N THR A 131 2.50 15.77 3.60
CA THR A 131 1.17 16.12 3.10
C THR A 131 1.22 16.57 1.66
N ILE A 132 2.23 17.38 1.29
CA ILE A 132 2.42 17.87 -0.09
C ILE A 132 2.69 16.68 -1.02
N PHE A 133 3.54 15.75 -0.59
CA PHE A 133 3.83 14.55 -1.37
C PHE A 133 2.58 13.65 -1.53
N CYS A 134 1.83 13.42 -0.44
CA CYS A 134 0.59 12.63 -0.47
C CYS A 134 -0.47 13.25 -1.38
N THR A 135 -0.66 14.58 -1.29
CA THR A 135 -1.62 15.29 -2.13
C THR A 135 -1.18 15.35 -3.59
N SER A 136 0.13 15.33 -3.87
CA SER A 136 0.65 15.18 -5.23
C SER A 136 0.33 13.80 -5.81
N ILE A 137 0.50 12.72 -5.02
CA ILE A 137 0.06 11.37 -5.43
C ILE A 137 -1.45 11.35 -5.68
N LEU A 138 -2.25 11.98 -4.81
CA LEU A 138 -3.69 12.05 -4.96
C LEU A 138 -4.07 12.78 -6.24
N GLY A 139 -3.50 13.96 -6.49
CA GLY A 139 -3.79 14.75 -7.70
C GLY A 139 -3.36 14.04 -8.98
N ALA A 140 -2.14 13.49 -9.01
CA ALA A 140 -1.66 12.69 -10.13
C ALA A 140 -2.52 11.43 -10.35
N GLY A 141 -2.93 10.78 -9.24
CA GLY A 141 -3.81 9.62 -9.27
C GLY A 141 -5.18 9.93 -9.87
N LEU A 142 -5.78 11.06 -9.51
CA LEU A 142 -7.06 11.51 -10.10
C LEU A 142 -6.91 11.81 -11.60
N GLY A 143 -5.82 12.47 -12.01
CA GLY A 143 -5.52 12.71 -13.42
C GLY A 143 -5.30 11.41 -14.20
N PHE A 144 -4.58 10.45 -13.61
CA PHE A 144 -4.39 9.14 -14.22
C PHE A 144 -5.71 8.34 -14.29
N LEU A 145 -6.51 8.36 -13.23
CA LEU A 145 -7.80 7.66 -13.16
C LEU A 145 -8.77 8.15 -14.24
N TRP A 146 -8.70 9.42 -14.64
CA TRP A 146 -9.52 9.95 -15.73
C TRP A 146 -9.39 9.14 -17.02
N PHE A 147 -8.18 8.62 -17.30
CA PHE A 147 -7.90 7.81 -18.49
C PHE A 147 -7.85 6.31 -18.20
N ASN A 148 -7.69 5.92 -16.95
CA ASN A 148 -7.60 4.52 -16.53
C ASN A 148 -8.93 3.96 -16.00
N CYS A 149 -10.00 4.80 -15.87
CA CYS A 149 -11.32 4.27 -15.51
C CYS A 149 -11.88 3.37 -16.63
N TYR A 150 -12.70 2.41 -16.23
CA TYR A 150 -13.29 1.44 -17.16
C TYR A 150 -14.23 2.09 -18.20
N PRO A 151 -14.06 1.83 -19.52
CA PRO A 151 -12.98 1.07 -20.14
C PRO A 151 -11.70 1.92 -20.26
N ALA A 152 -10.56 1.38 -19.79
CA ALA A 152 -9.31 2.14 -19.69
C ALA A 152 -8.68 2.41 -21.06
N SER A 153 -8.12 3.62 -21.23
CA SER A 153 -7.31 3.99 -22.38
C SER A 153 -5.79 3.93 -22.10
N ILE A 154 -5.40 3.92 -20.82
CA ILE A 154 -4.00 3.78 -20.38
C ILE A 154 -3.93 2.79 -19.21
N PHE A 155 -2.78 2.14 -19.04
CA PHE A 155 -2.53 1.15 -18.00
C PHE A 155 -1.33 1.56 -17.14
N MET A 156 -1.37 1.19 -15.85
CA MET A 156 -0.35 1.57 -14.87
C MET A 156 0.94 0.72 -15.00
N GLY A 157 0.78 -0.59 -15.17
CA GLY A 157 1.88 -1.54 -15.20
C GLY A 157 2.63 -1.66 -13.87
N ASP A 158 3.72 -2.45 -13.94
CA ASP A 158 4.56 -2.70 -12.75
C ASP A 158 5.37 -1.45 -12.33
N VAL A 159 5.64 -0.54 -13.27
CA VAL A 159 6.31 0.75 -12.98
C VAL A 159 5.53 1.55 -11.94
N GLY A 160 4.23 1.74 -12.20
CA GLY A 160 3.39 2.56 -11.35
C GLY A 160 2.97 1.84 -10.08
N SER A 161 2.49 0.62 -10.19
CA SER A 161 1.93 -0.13 -9.06
C SER A 161 2.97 -0.43 -7.97
N LEU A 162 4.19 -0.87 -8.34
CA LEU A 162 5.26 -1.11 -7.37
C LEU A 162 5.77 0.19 -6.74
N ALA A 163 5.88 1.26 -7.52
CA ALA A 163 6.33 2.56 -7.01
C ALA A 163 5.32 3.17 -6.04
N LEU A 164 4.03 3.18 -6.40
CA LEU A 164 2.98 3.73 -5.55
C LEU A 164 2.83 2.93 -4.26
N GLY A 165 2.80 1.59 -4.34
CA GLY A 165 2.74 0.76 -3.13
C GLY A 165 3.93 0.99 -2.20
N GLY A 166 5.15 1.11 -2.75
CA GLY A 166 6.34 1.45 -1.97
C GLY A 166 6.29 2.85 -1.37
N ALA A 167 5.77 3.84 -2.11
CA ALA A 167 5.59 5.20 -1.61
C ALA A 167 4.62 5.25 -0.42
N LEU A 168 3.44 4.61 -0.54
CA LEU A 168 2.46 4.54 0.54
C LEU A 168 3.03 3.88 1.80
N GLY A 169 3.76 2.75 1.63
CA GLY A 169 4.43 2.08 2.73
C GLY A 169 5.50 2.95 3.41
N THR A 170 6.31 3.65 2.60
CA THR A 170 7.35 4.56 3.12
C THR A 170 6.75 5.71 3.91
N ILE A 171 5.69 6.34 3.40
CA ILE A 171 5.02 7.43 4.12
C ILE A 171 4.48 6.93 5.46
N ALA A 172 3.80 5.77 5.47
CA ALA A 172 3.25 5.21 6.70
C ALA A 172 4.34 4.93 7.76
N LEU A 173 5.53 4.46 7.33
CA LEU A 173 6.71 4.28 8.20
C LEU A 173 7.22 5.62 8.76
N LEU A 174 7.32 6.66 7.92
CA LEU A 174 7.80 7.98 8.33
C LEU A 174 6.88 8.67 9.34
N ILE A 175 5.56 8.49 9.20
CA ILE A 175 4.58 9.08 10.14
C ILE A 175 4.18 8.13 11.27
N LYS A 176 4.84 6.97 11.41
CA LYS A 176 4.55 5.97 12.46
C LYS A 176 3.08 5.51 12.46
N LYS A 177 2.54 5.24 11.29
CA LYS A 177 1.14 4.79 11.10
C LYS A 177 1.05 3.50 10.30
N GLU A 178 2.06 2.65 10.45
CA GLU A 178 2.22 1.39 9.71
C GLU A 178 1.05 0.43 9.96
N LEU A 179 0.60 0.33 11.23
CA LEU A 179 -0.54 -0.53 11.56
C LEU A 179 -1.87 0.04 11.04
N LEU A 180 -2.02 1.37 11.00
CA LEU A 180 -3.18 2.00 10.38
C LEU A 180 -3.21 1.78 8.86
N LEU A 181 -2.03 1.59 8.23
CA LEU A 181 -1.95 1.26 6.81
C LEU A 181 -2.68 -0.04 6.48
N VAL A 182 -2.70 -1.01 7.40
CA VAL A 182 -3.47 -2.26 7.24
C VAL A 182 -4.98 -2.00 7.17
N ILE A 183 -5.47 -0.99 7.89
CA ILE A 183 -6.89 -0.62 7.89
C ILE A 183 -7.22 0.21 6.64
N MET A 184 -6.54 1.35 6.44
CA MET A 184 -6.81 2.23 5.28
C MET A 184 -6.50 1.56 3.94
N GLY A 185 -5.50 0.66 3.92
CA GLY A 185 -5.15 -0.18 2.78
C GLY A 185 -5.84 -1.54 2.76
N GLY A 186 -6.94 -1.72 3.52
CA GLY A 186 -7.57 -3.02 3.72
C GLY A 186 -7.99 -3.73 2.45
N VAL A 187 -8.34 -2.99 1.39
CA VAL A 187 -8.60 -3.59 0.07
C VAL A 187 -7.34 -4.27 -0.46
N PHE A 188 -6.18 -3.60 -0.44
CA PHE A 188 -4.90 -4.18 -0.85
C PHE A 188 -4.53 -5.39 0.00
N VAL A 189 -4.79 -5.32 1.32
CA VAL A 189 -4.56 -6.42 2.25
C VAL A 189 -5.44 -7.62 1.90
N LEU A 190 -6.73 -7.42 1.63
CA LEU A 190 -7.66 -8.49 1.24
C LEU A 190 -7.25 -9.16 -0.07
N GLU A 191 -6.83 -8.37 -1.07
CA GLU A 191 -6.33 -8.88 -2.34
C GLU A 191 -5.08 -9.75 -2.14
N ALA A 192 -4.08 -9.24 -1.42
CA ALA A 192 -2.86 -9.99 -1.13
C ALA A 192 -3.13 -11.25 -0.30
N LEU A 193 -3.95 -11.16 0.74
CA LEU A 193 -4.33 -12.31 1.58
C LEU A 193 -5.07 -13.38 0.76
N SER A 194 -5.93 -12.99 -0.17
CA SER A 194 -6.63 -13.94 -1.03
C SER A 194 -5.66 -14.81 -1.84
N VAL A 195 -4.58 -14.20 -2.34
CA VAL A 195 -3.52 -14.92 -3.08
C VAL A 195 -2.71 -15.81 -2.15
N ILE A 196 -2.30 -15.29 -0.99
CA ILE A 196 -1.51 -16.05 0.00
C ILE A 196 -2.30 -17.28 0.45
N LEU A 197 -3.57 -17.12 0.83
CA LEU A 197 -4.44 -18.20 1.27
C LEU A 197 -4.67 -19.23 0.16
N GLN A 198 -4.89 -18.77 -1.07
CA GLN A 198 -5.06 -19.65 -2.23
C GLN A 198 -3.83 -20.52 -2.47
N VAL A 199 -2.64 -19.89 -2.48
CA VAL A 199 -1.38 -20.59 -2.72
C VAL A 199 -1.06 -21.56 -1.57
N ALA A 200 -1.26 -21.14 -0.33
CA ALA A 200 -1.05 -21.97 0.85
C ALA A 200 -1.97 -23.20 0.85
N SER A 201 -3.27 -22.98 0.65
CA SER A 201 -4.24 -24.09 0.58
C SER A 201 -3.93 -25.07 -0.55
N PHE A 202 -3.59 -24.56 -1.73
CA PHE A 202 -3.26 -25.43 -2.86
C PHE A 202 -1.98 -26.22 -2.64
N ARG A 203 -0.97 -25.65 -1.98
CA ARG A 203 0.27 -26.36 -1.64
C ARG A 203 0.05 -27.43 -0.58
N LEU A 204 -0.73 -27.13 0.48
CA LEU A 204 -0.94 -28.02 1.62
C LEU A 204 -1.99 -29.10 1.35
N SER A 205 -3.15 -28.74 0.79
CA SER A 205 -4.30 -29.63 0.65
C SER A 205 -4.72 -29.93 -0.79
N LYS A 206 -4.05 -29.33 -1.79
CA LYS A 206 -4.40 -29.39 -3.22
C LYS A 206 -5.83 -28.92 -3.52
N LYS A 207 -6.46 -28.21 -2.56
CA LYS A 207 -7.80 -27.65 -2.70
C LYS A 207 -7.72 -26.14 -2.93
N ARG A 208 -8.61 -25.61 -3.76
CA ARG A 208 -8.76 -24.17 -3.99
C ARG A 208 -9.79 -23.61 -3.02
N ILE A 209 -9.47 -22.52 -2.31
CA ILE A 209 -10.43 -21.75 -1.49
C ILE A 209 -11.27 -20.87 -2.40
N PHE A 210 -10.60 -20.10 -3.26
CA PHE A 210 -11.24 -19.24 -4.25
C PHE A 210 -11.23 -19.91 -5.62
N LYS A 211 -12.20 -19.62 -6.47
CA LYS A 211 -12.21 -20.10 -7.86
C LYS A 211 -10.97 -19.63 -8.60
N ILE A 212 -10.65 -18.33 -8.44
CA ILE A 212 -9.45 -17.66 -8.93
C ILE A 212 -9.01 -16.67 -7.84
N ALA A 213 -7.72 -16.42 -7.68
CA ALA A 213 -7.15 -15.34 -6.87
C ALA A 213 -6.34 -14.41 -7.80
N PRO A 214 -6.31 -13.11 -7.53
CA PRO A 214 -6.86 -12.34 -6.40
C PRO A 214 -8.39 -12.25 -6.34
N LEU A 215 -8.92 -11.60 -5.27
CA LEU A 215 -10.34 -11.59 -4.95
C LEU A 215 -11.22 -10.94 -6.04
N HIS A 216 -10.75 -9.86 -6.68
CA HIS A 216 -11.47 -9.20 -7.77
C HIS A 216 -11.76 -10.16 -8.94
N HIS A 217 -10.80 -11.02 -9.31
CA HIS A 217 -11.02 -12.05 -10.33
C HIS A 217 -11.99 -13.14 -9.87
N HIS A 218 -11.99 -13.47 -8.57
CA HIS A 218 -12.99 -14.38 -8.02
C HIS A 218 -14.41 -13.86 -8.23
N LEU A 219 -14.64 -12.57 -7.97
CA LEU A 219 -15.94 -11.92 -8.15
C LEU A 219 -16.36 -11.85 -9.62
N GLN A 220 -15.42 -11.56 -10.53
CA GLN A 220 -15.69 -11.63 -11.98
C GLN A 220 -16.10 -13.05 -12.40
N PHE A 221 -15.41 -14.07 -11.89
CA PHE A 221 -15.74 -15.47 -12.17
C PHE A 221 -17.10 -15.91 -11.60
N LEU A 222 -17.60 -15.18 -10.59
CA LEU A 222 -18.96 -15.35 -10.07
C LEU A 222 -20.02 -14.59 -10.89
N GLY A 223 -19.62 -13.95 -12.00
CA GLY A 223 -20.53 -13.26 -12.92
C GLY A 223 -20.77 -11.79 -12.59
N TRP A 224 -19.93 -11.17 -11.72
CA TRP A 224 -20.04 -9.74 -11.48
C TRP A 224 -19.38 -8.96 -12.63
N PRO A 225 -20.06 -7.96 -13.20
CA PRO A 225 -19.45 -7.10 -14.20
C PRO A 225 -18.31 -6.27 -13.56
N GLU A 226 -17.30 -5.98 -14.35
CA GLU A 226 -16.05 -5.34 -13.90
C GLU A 226 -16.30 -4.01 -13.19
N ASN A 227 -17.08 -3.12 -13.78
CA ASN A 227 -17.43 -1.83 -13.19
C ASN A 227 -18.08 -1.97 -11.80
N LYS A 228 -18.90 -3.00 -11.59
CA LYS A 228 -19.54 -3.27 -10.29
C LYS A 228 -18.52 -3.70 -9.24
N VAL A 229 -17.52 -4.51 -9.62
CA VAL A 229 -16.42 -4.89 -8.73
C VAL A 229 -15.63 -3.66 -8.33
N ILE A 230 -15.18 -2.86 -9.29
CA ILE A 230 -14.37 -1.66 -9.10
C ILE A 230 -15.05 -0.68 -8.14
N VAL A 231 -16.31 -0.29 -8.45
CA VAL A 231 -17.04 0.69 -7.63
C VAL A 231 -17.25 0.20 -6.19
N ARG A 232 -17.56 -1.09 -6.00
CA ARG A 232 -17.71 -1.64 -4.64
C ARG A 232 -16.41 -1.64 -3.85
N PHE A 233 -15.29 -1.92 -4.49
CA PHE A 233 -13.99 -1.84 -3.85
C PHE A 233 -13.63 -0.40 -3.48
N TRP A 234 -13.95 0.58 -4.34
CA TRP A 234 -13.77 2.00 -4.00
C TRP A 234 -14.64 2.43 -2.80
N ILE A 235 -15.89 1.95 -2.74
CA ILE A 235 -16.76 2.21 -1.58
C ILE A 235 -16.14 1.63 -0.31
N ILE A 236 -15.67 0.38 -0.35
CA ILE A 236 -15.00 -0.25 0.79
C ILE A 236 -13.75 0.54 1.18
N ALA A 237 -12.89 0.92 0.22
CA ALA A 237 -11.70 1.71 0.49
C ALA A 237 -12.04 3.06 1.12
N SER A 238 -13.07 3.75 0.64
CA SER A 238 -13.54 5.01 1.21
C SER A 238 -14.03 4.84 2.65
N LEU A 239 -14.77 3.79 2.95
CA LEU A 239 -15.23 3.49 4.30
C LEU A 239 -14.05 3.17 5.24
N LEU A 240 -13.04 2.43 4.78
CA LEU A 240 -11.84 2.12 5.54
C LEU A 240 -10.98 3.38 5.76
N ALA A 241 -10.88 4.26 4.78
CA ALA A 241 -10.24 5.56 4.89
C ALA A 241 -10.92 6.43 5.98
N LEU A 242 -12.24 6.56 5.92
CA LEU A 242 -13.01 7.28 6.94
C LEU A 242 -12.87 6.64 8.32
N LEU A 243 -12.97 5.31 8.42
CA LEU A 243 -12.75 4.59 9.67
C LEU A 243 -11.38 4.91 10.27
N THR A 244 -10.33 4.91 9.43
CA THR A 244 -8.97 5.23 9.88
C THR A 244 -8.88 6.66 10.43
N ILE A 245 -9.49 7.65 9.76
CA ILE A 245 -9.51 9.03 10.25
C ILE A 245 -10.29 9.13 11.57
N VAL A 246 -11.41 8.43 11.70
CA VAL A 246 -12.22 8.42 12.94
C VAL A 246 -11.43 7.84 14.11
N THR A 247 -10.55 6.84 13.88
CA THR A 247 -9.71 6.28 14.96
C THR A 247 -8.82 7.32 15.65
N LEU A 248 -8.48 8.43 14.98
CA LEU A 248 -7.72 9.52 15.60
C LEU A 248 -8.42 10.13 16.82
N LYS A 249 -9.74 10.10 16.85
CA LYS A 249 -10.54 10.69 17.95
C LYS A 249 -11.05 9.68 18.97
N ILE A 250 -11.09 8.40 18.66
CA ILE A 250 -11.61 7.35 19.56
C ILE A 250 -10.63 7.02 20.72
N ARG A 251 -9.56 7.74 20.85
CA ARG A 251 -8.57 7.57 21.93
C ARG A 251 -8.99 8.19 23.24
#